data_4a5ee726c837e1a06b5d912c35856cb7
#
_entry.id   4a5ee726c837e1a06b5d912c35856cb7
#
_cell.length_a   1.000
_cell.length_b   1.000
_cell.length_c   1.000
_cell.angle_alpha   90.00
_cell.angle_beta   90.00
_cell.angle_gamma   90.00
#
_symmetry.space_group_name_H-M   'P 1'
#
loop_
_entity.id
_entity.type
_entity.pdbx_description
1 polymer ?
#
loop_
_entity_poly.entity_id
_entity_poly.type
_entity_poly.pdbx_seq_one_letter_code
_entity_poly.pdbx_strand_id
1 'polypeptide(L)'
;MNAIHTPLSPEDPRDVGGYRLLAKIGEGGMGAVYLSRTRGNQPVALKVIRREFAQDPEFRRRFQQEVTAARRVQGYHVVPVVDHDTTGALPWLATAYVPGLPLDEALTAYGPLPLPAALQLTGCVAEALRAVHAAGVIHRDLKPSNILLGAEGPWVIDFGIARATDATQLTRSGGLIGTPQYMSPEQIGGAGLTPATDVFSLGLIAAVAATGRHPYGDGGAITLATRIAATEQRRPDLSGYPDGLRPLLERCLAPDPAARPAPAELAELCAQASGRPARDFTGWLPEPTAAEIARRARAAATPAPDPMPASAAYSPTYVPPPAPPSAAQAAPAARRRTPLVLGAAALAAIVVAGAAWGLAGGDEPDGKDGAAAGNTARATPSGPVSPAAATSASASAPAGDGLPTDAPASASASASSSASAGGGYTPLFENKPLTLRAPSPLAYTHVDLDLPKTYAEGGSAAPDGIELTYNEFGGSSTLSFLTTTGISEGATAEQCAAAADTNALPATITGKKDLLALLPEGTVLCTVTTDGNLAMLRITEVETRVENIPDYTTELTLWKPS
;
A
#
# COMPACT_ATOMS: atom_id res chain seq x y z
N MET A 1 -25.00 8.80 3.70
CA MET A 1 -23.96 9.81 4.00
C MET A 1 -22.74 9.05 4.48
N ASN A 2 -21.73 8.89 3.62
CA ASN A 2 -20.50 8.22 4.03
C ASN A 2 -19.82 9.07 5.10
N ALA A 3 -19.52 8.45 6.24
CA ALA A 3 -18.76 9.09 7.30
C ALA A 3 -17.38 9.46 6.74
N ILE A 4 -16.95 10.71 6.91
CA ILE A 4 -15.63 11.20 6.45
C ILE A 4 -14.49 10.47 7.16
N HIS A 5 -14.78 9.94 8.34
CA HIS A 5 -13.83 9.24 9.20
C HIS A 5 -14.45 7.92 9.67
N THR A 6 -13.67 6.86 9.66
CA THR A 6 -14.10 5.56 10.17
C THR A 6 -14.02 5.57 11.71
N PRO A 7 -15.10 5.19 12.41
CA PRO A 7 -15.04 5.03 13.87
C PRO A 7 -13.93 4.04 14.25
N LEU A 8 -13.31 4.25 15.42
CA LEU A 8 -12.32 3.33 15.95
C LEU A 8 -12.96 1.96 16.23
N SER A 9 -12.36 0.90 15.70
CA SER A 9 -12.70 -0.48 16.00
C SER A 9 -12.31 -0.87 17.43
N PRO A 10 -12.79 -1.98 17.98
CA PRO A 10 -12.33 -2.50 19.28
C PRO A 10 -10.82 -2.79 19.34
N GLU A 11 -10.22 -3.10 18.19
CA GLU A 11 -8.80 -3.45 18.05
C GLU A 11 -7.91 -2.22 17.91
N ASP A 12 -8.47 -1.06 17.51
CA ASP A 12 -7.71 0.16 17.41
C ASP A 12 -7.32 0.68 18.80
N PRO A 13 -6.08 1.19 18.96
CA PRO A 13 -5.66 1.81 20.20
C PRO A 13 -6.53 3.04 20.51
N ARG A 14 -6.75 3.32 21.79
CA ARG A 14 -7.51 4.51 22.22
C ARG A 14 -6.60 5.71 22.49
N ASP A 15 -5.35 5.43 22.82
CA ASP A 15 -4.32 6.42 23.12
C ASP A 15 -2.96 5.97 22.61
N VAL A 16 -2.21 6.87 21.97
CA VAL A 16 -0.84 6.63 21.50
C VAL A 16 0.00 7.87 21.79
N GLY A 17 1.07 7.72 22.57
CA GLY A 17 1.98 8.81 22.87
C GLY A 17 1.33 9.99 23.59
N GLY A 18 0.24 9.77 24.33
CA GLY A 18 -0.54 10.82 24.98
C GLY A 18 -1.52 11.55 24.04
N TYR A 19 -1.68 11.04 22.81
CA TYR A 19 -2.70 11.49 21.85
C TYR A 19 -3.92 10.57 21.92
N ARG A 20 -5.06 11.09 22.34
CA ARG A 20 -6.33 10.38 22.30
C ARG A 20 -6.80 10.26 20.85
N LEU A 21 -6.97 9.04 20.37
CA LEU A 21 -7.44 8.78 19.01
C LEU A 21 -8.95 9.00 18.91
N LEU A 22 -9.38 9.67 17.86
CA LEU A 22 -10.79 10.05 17.65
C LEU A 22 -11.46 9.21 16.57
N ALA A 23 -10.73 8.95 15.47
CA ALA A 23 -11.22 8.19 14.33
C ALA A 23 -10.04 7.68 13.51
N LYS A 24 -10.24 6.64 12.72
CA LYS A 24 -9.29 6.20 11.70
C LYS A 24 -9.55 6.98 10.41
N ILE A 25 -8.49 7.58 9.83
CA ILE A 25 -8.55 8.38 8.60
C ILE A 25 -7.80 7.75 7.44
N GLY A 26 -7.04 6.70 7.69
CA GLY A 26 -6.34 5.95 6.66
C GLY A 26 -5.69 4.70 7.22
N GLU A 27 -5.43 3.74 6.35
CA GLU A 27 -4.67 2.53 6.65
C GLU A 27 -3.85 2.15 5.44
N GLY A 28 -2.64 1.62 5.66
CA GLY A 28 -1.74 1.18 4.61
C GLY A 28 -0.78 0.10 5.09
N GLY A 29 0.06 -0.39 4.20
CA GLY A 29 0.98 -1.49 4.51
C GLY A 29 1.86 -1.27 5.74
N MET A 30 2.26 -0.03 6.01
CA MET A 30 3.19 0.30 7.11
C MET A 30 2.50 0.69 8.43
N GLY A 31 1.20 0.98 8.42
CA GLY A 31 0.51 1.43 9.61
C GLY A 31 -0.85 2.04 9.36
N ALA A 32 -1.48 2.50 10.42
CA ALA A 32 -2.75 3.19 10.39
C ALA A 32 -2.57 4.68 10.73
N VAL A 33 -3.42 5.52 10.15
CA VAL A 33 -3.44 6.96 10.39
C VAL A 33 -4.73 7.31 11.11
N TYR A 34 -4.59 8.01 12.22
CA TYR A 34 -5.70 8.39 13.08
C TYR A 34 -5.83 9.90 13.18
N LEU A 35 -7.06 10.38 13.24
CA LEU A 35 -7.36 11.74 13.66
C LEU A 35 -7.18 11.82 15.18
N SER A 36 -6.46 12.83 15.63
CA SER A 36 -6.29 13.15 17.03
C SER A 36 -6.21 14.66 17.23
N ARG A 37 -5.98 15.10 18.47
CA ARG A 37 -5.77 16.52 18.80
C ARG A 37 -4.59 16.69 19.74
N THR A 38 -3.84 17.77 19.55
CA THR A 38 -2.81 18.20 20.51
C THR A 38 -3.47 18.65 21.83
N ARG A 39 -2.65 18.84 22.88
CA ARG A 39 -3.12 19.45 24.14
C ARG A 39 -3.73 20.84 23.94
N GLY A 40 -3.30 21.58 22.91
CA GLY A 40 -3.86 22.85 22.50
C GLY A 40 -5.11 22.73 21.60
N ASN A 41 -5.72 21.53 21.52
CA ASN A 41 -6.91 21.23 20.73
C ASN A 41 -6.75 21.41 19.20
N GLN A 42 -5.52 21.45 18.70
CA GLN A 42 -5.26 21.48 17.24
C GLN A 42 -5.41 20.07 16.66
N PRO A 43 -6.13 19.89 15.56
CA PRO A 43 -6.27 18.58 14.94
C PRO A 43 -4.95 18.13 14.31
N VAL A 44 -4.63 16.84 14.48
CA VAL A 44 -3.44 16.19 13.93
C VAL A 44 -3.80 14.86 13.30
N ALA A 45 -3.05 14.48 12.26
CA ALA A 45 -3.03 13.16 11.68
C ALA A 45 -1.88 12.36 12.32
N LEU A 46 -2.21 11.31 13.06
CA LEU A 46 -1.26 10.48 13.79
C LEU A 46 -1.05 9.16 13.06
N LYS A 47 0.08 9.00 12.40
CA LYS A 47 0.50 7.76 11.75
C LYS A 47 1.20 6.86 12.75
N VAL A 48 0.62 5.69 13.01
CA VAL A 48 1.15 4.69 13.94
C VAL A 48 1.71 3.52 13.14
N ILE A 49 2.97 3.19 13.37
CA ILE A 49 3.67 2.12 12.65
C ILE A 49 3.23 0.75 13.20
N ARG A 50 3.00 -0.21 12.30
CA ARG A 50 2.65 -1.59 12.68
C ARG A 50 3.76 -2.25 13.47
N ARG A 51 3.40 -3.17 14.37
CA ARG A 51 4.33 -3.85 15.28
C ARG A 51 5.42 -4.64 14.55
N GLU A 52 5.09 -5.24 13.41
CA GLU A 52 6.02 -6.02 12.61
C GLU A 52 7.20 -5.15 12.16
N PHE A 53 6.94 -3.96 11.63
CA PHE A 53 7.98 -3.00 11.25
C PHE A 53 8.66 -2.35 12.47
N ALA A 54 7.92 -2.15 13.55
CA ALA A 54 8.46 -1.59 14.78
C ALA A 54 9.50 -2.52 15.46
N GLN A 55 9.51 -3.82 15.16
CA GLN A 55 10.47 -4.78 15.68
C GLN A 55 11.74 -4.88 14.84
N ASP A 56 11.74 -4.39 13.59
CA ASP A 56 12.90 -4.36 12.72
C ASP A 56 13.84 -3.19 13.09
N PRO A 57 15.06 -3.46 13.59
CA PRO A 57 16.01 -2.40 13.98
C PRO A 57 16.45 -1.53 12.79
N GLU A 58 16.53 -2.10 11.58
CA GLU A 58 16.93 -1.38 10.39
C GLU A 58 15.81 -0.43 9.93
N PHE A 59 14.55 -0.89 9.94
CA PHE A 59 13.40 -0.04 9.72
C PHE A 59 13.35 1.13 10.72
N ARG A 60 13.53 0.85 12.02
CA ARG A 60 13.52 1.90 13.06
C ARG A 60 14.58 2.97 12.83
N ARG A 61 15.81 2.55 12.52
CA ARG A 61 16.91 3.47 12.23
C ARG A 61 16.58 4.37 11.03
N ARG A 62 16.04 3.80 9.95
CA ARG A 62 15.61 4.53 8.75
C ARG A 62 14.46 5.49 9.06
N PHE A 63 13.42 4.99 9.72
CA PHE A 63 12.28 5.81 10.14
C PHE A 63 12.72 7.02 10.98
N GLN A 64 13.63 6.83 11.93
CA GLN A 64 14.20 7.91 12.74
C GLN A 64 14.95 8.95 11.91
N GLN A 65 15.76 8.51 10.93
CA GLN A 65 16.49 9.40 10.02
C GLN A 65 15.52 10.22 9.17
N GLU A 66 14.51 9.58 8.61
CA GLU A 66 13.52 10.22 7.75
C GLU A 66 12.63 11.19 8.53
N VAL A 67 12.16 10.84 9.73
CA VAL A 67 11.43 11.75 10.61
C VAL A 67 12.29 12.96 10.98
N THR A 68 13.59 12.73 11.26
CA THR A 68 14.52 13.82 11.57
C THR A 68 14.68 14.77 10.39
N ALA A 69 14.73 14.26 9.16
CA ALA A 69 14.80 15.06 7.95
C ALA A 69 13.46 15.77 7.66
N ALA A 70 12.34 15.06 7.80
CA ALA A 70 10.99 15.60 7.60
C ALA A 70 10.69 16.81 8.49
N ARG A 71 11.17 16.80 9.73
CA ARG A 71 11.02 17.96 10.67
C ARG A 71 11.73 19.22 10.22
N ARG A 72 12.70 19.13 9.31
CA ARG A 72 13.40 20.30 8.75
C ARG A 72 12.67 20.90 7.57
N VAL A 73 11.72 20.14 6.98
CA VAL A 73 10.96 20.63 5.84
C VAL A 73 10.04 21.75 6.29
N GLN A 74 10.24 22.94 5.72
CA GLN A 74 9.38 24.10 5.91
C GLN A 74 9.02 24.65 4.55
N GLY A 75 7.74 24.71 4.25
CA GLY A 75 7.27 25.18 2.96
C GLY A 75 5.76 25.29 2.88
N TYR A 76 5.32 26.13 1.96
CA TYR A 76 3.92 26.16 1.55
C TYR A 76 3.59 24.83 0.87
N HIS A 77 2.36 24.36 1.00
CA HIS A 77 1.87 23.12 0.39
C HIS A 77 2.53 21.83 0.90
N VAL A 78 3.29 21.88 2.00
CA VAL A 78 3.82 20.73 2.71
C VAL A 78 3.19 20.66 4.09
N VAL A 79 2.65 19.50 4.44
CA VAL A 79 2.06 19.31 5.77
C VAL A 79 3.17 19.20 6.81
N PRO A 80 3.22 20.12 7.81
CA PRO A 80 4.30 20.11 8.78
C PRO A 80 4.19 18.97 9.79
N VAL A 81 5.35 18.44 10.21
CA VAL A 81 5.46 17.52 11.34
C VAL A 81 5.26 18.31 12.65
N VAL A 82 4.32 17.84 13.47
CA VAL A 82 3.97 18.47 14.77
C VAL A 82 4.71 17.78 15.90
N ASP A 83 4.71 16.44 15.91
CA ASP A 83 5.31 15.65 17.00
C ASP A 83 5.66 14.24 16.51
N HIS A 84 6.44 13.48 17.27
CA HIS A 84 6.83 12.12 16.91
C HIS A 84 7.44 11.35 18.07
N ASP A 85 7.36 10.03 18.01
CA ASP A 85 8.20 9.13 18.79
C ASP A 85 8.72 8.01 17.90
N THR A 86 10.03 7.95 17.72
CA THR A 86 10.73 6.93 16.93
C THR A 86 11.38 5.86 17.79
N THR A 87 11.34 6.00 19.12
CA THR A 87 12.06 5.18 20.10
C THR A 87 11.14 4.26 20.90
N GLY A 88 9.90 4.63 21.08
CA GLY A 88 8.88 3.87 21.81
C GLY A 88 8.59 2.49 21.23
N ALA A 89 7.82 1.67 21.93
CA ALA A 89 7.43 0.33 21.46
C ALA A 89 6.64 0.36 20.14
N LEU A 90 5.82 1.40 19.96
CA LEU A 90 5.09 1.69 18.72
C LEU A 90 5.55 3.06 18.23
N PRO A 91 6.43 3.13 17.23
CA PRO A 91 6.82 4.40 16.63
C PRO A 91 5.62 5.08 15.98
N TRP A 92 5.58 6.41 16.08
CA TRP A 92 4.50 7.19 15.48
C TRP A 92 5.00 8.57 15.05
N LEU A 93 4.23 9.18 14.15
CA LEU A 93 4.44 10.52 13.63
C LEU A 93 3.13 11.28 13.61
N ALA A 94 3.10 12.48 14.19
CA ALA A 94 1.97 13.40 14.13
C ALA A 94 2.28 14.53 13.15
N THR A 95 1.41 14.76 12.20
CA THR A 95 1.44 15.89 11.28
C THR A 95 0.21 16.78 11.49
N ALA A 96 0.24 18.02 11.05
CA ALA A 96 -0.96 18.85 11.04
C ALA A 96 -2.05 18.14 10.21
N TYR A 97 -3.28 18.15 10.72
CA TYR A 97 -4.40 17.60 9.97
C TYR A 97 -4.92 18.63 8.96
N VAL A 98 -4.96 18.25 7.70
CA VAL A 98 -5.55 19.03 6.61
C VAL A 98 -6.91 18.41 6.26
N PRO A 99 -8.03 19.14 6.42
CA PRO A 99 -9.34 18.64 6.06
C PRO A 99 -9.54 18.71 4.52
N GLY A 100 -8.65 18.02 3.78
CA GLY A 100 -8.64 18.00 2.32
C GLY A 100 -9.31 16.77 1.74
N LEU A 101 -9.46 16.77 0.43
CA LEU A 101 -9.90 15.65 -0.39
C LEU A 101 -8.68 15.10 -1.15
N PRO A 102 -8.31 13.82 -0.99
CA PRO A 102 -7.24 13.20 -1.79
C PRO A 102 -7.51 13.37 -3.29
N LEU A 103 -6.46 13.67 -4.05
CA LEU A 103 -6.59 13.95 -5.49
C LEU A 103 -7.13 12.74 -6.26
N ASP A 104 -6.74 11.51 -5.91
CA ASP A 104 -7.28 10.28 -6.51
C ASP A 104 -8.79 10.13 -6.26
N GLU A 105 -9.25 10.37 -5.04
CA GLU A 105 -10.69 10.39 -4.72
C GLU A 105 -11.42 11.48 -5.51
N ALA A 106 -10.82 12.68 -5.61
CA ALA A 106 -11.41 13.78 -6.37
C ALA A 106 -11.56 13.45 -7.86
N LEU A 107 -10.51 12.88 -8.46
CA LEU A 107 -10.51 12.49 -9.88
C LEU A 107 -11.49 11.35 -10.15
N THR A 108 -11.61 10.41 -9.24
CA THR A 108 -12.57 9.30 -9.35
C THR A 108 -14.01 9.79 -9.23
N ALA A 109 -14.31 10.68 -8.27
CA ALA A 109 -15.67 11.12 -7.99
C ALA A 109 -16.16 12.22 -8.93
N TYR A 110 -15.27 13.11 -9.38
CA TYR A 110 -15.64 14.34 -10.10
C TYR A 110 -14.98 14.48 -11.47
N GLY A 111 -14.12 13.53 -11.86
CA GLY A 111 -13.39 13.58 -13.11
C GLY A 111 -12.19 14.52 -13.10
N PRO A 112 -11.56 14.73 -14.28
CA PRO A 112 -10.36 15.56 -14.42
C PRO A 112 -10.59 17.01 -14.02
N LEU A 113 -9.52 17.64 -13.55
CA LEU A 113 -9.53 19.06 -13.22
C LEU A 113 -9.48 19.92 -14.50
N PRO A 114 -10.11 21.10 -14.52
CA PRO A 114 -9.87 22.08 -15.56
C PRO A 114 -8.37 22.40 -15.69
N LEU A 115 -7.89 22.59 -16.92
CA LEU A 115 -6.46 22.78 -17.19
C LEU A 115 -5.81 23.86 -16.30
N PRO A 116 -6.39 25.06 -16.09
CA PRO A 116 -5.79 26.04 -15.18
C PRO A 116 -5.63 25.53 -13.73
N ALA A 117 -6.61 24.75 -13.25
CA ALA A 117 -6.55 24.17 -11.91
C ALA A 117 -5.49 23.06 -11.82
N ALA A 118 -5.38 22.21 -12.84
CA ALA A 118 -4.35 21.18 -12.91
C ALA A 118 -2.93 21.77 -12.98
N LEU A 119 -2.75 22.85 -13.74
CA LEU A 119 -1.47 23.59 -13.81
C LEU A 119 -1.15 24.26 -12.48
N GLN A 120 -2.14 24.91 -11.83
CA GLN A 120 -1.95 25.52 -10.53
C GLN A 120 -1.59 24.48 -9.45
N LEU A 121 -2.29 23.34 -9.44
CA LEU A 121 -1.96 22.20 -8.59
C LEU A 121 -0.50 21.76 -8.81
N THR A 122 -0.09 21.54 -10.07
CA THR A 122 1.25 21.09 -10.43
C THR A 122 2.31 22.09 -9.96
N GLY A 123 2.11 23.39 -10.16
CA GLY A 123 3.00 24.44 -9.69
C GLY A 123 3.14 24.47 -8.17
N CYS A 124 2.03 24.35 -7.44
CA CYS A 124 2.04 24.29 -5.97
C CYS A 124 2.76 23.05 -5.42
N VAL A 125 2.54 21.88 -6.04
CA VAL A 125 3.24 20.64 -5.66
C VAL A 125 4.74 20.75 -6.00
N ALA A 126 5.11 21.39 -7.11
CA ALA A 126 6.51 21.68 -7.43
C ALA A 126 7.16 22.58 -6.36
N GLU A 127 6.46 23.62 -5.87
CA GLU A 127 6.95 24.42 -4.73
C GLU A 127 7.09 23.60 -3.44
N ALA A 128 6.18 22.66 -3.18
CA ALA A 128 6.31 21.74 -2.06
C ALA A 128 7.56 20.86 -2.20
N LEU A 129 7.78 20.29 -3.39
CA LEU A 129 8.98 19.49 -3.67
C LEU A 129 10.26 20.29 -3.53
N ARG A 130 10.28 21.56 -3.96
CA ARG A 130 11.43 22.45 -3.73
C ARG A 130 11.79 22.54 -2.24
N ALA A 131 10.80 22.68 -1.37
CA ALA A 131 11.02 22.74 0.07
C ALA A 131 11.50 21.40 0.66
N VAL A 132 10.92 20.28 0.20
CA VAL A 132 11.33 18.92 0.59
C VAL A 132 12.77 18.64 0.18
N HIS A 133 13.14 18.95 -1.07
CA HIS A 133 14.48 18.74 -1.60
C HIS A 133 15.53 19.65 -0.93
N ALA A 134 15.17 20.88 -0.58
CA ALA A 134 16.06 21.78 0.16
C ALA A 134 16.42 21.27 1.55
N ALA A 135 15.56 20.43 2.16
CA ALA A 135 15.85 19.74 3.42
C ALA A 135 16.68 18.43 3.24
N GLY A 136 17.09 18.12 2.00
CA GLY A 136 17.84 16.90 1.68
C GLY A 136 16.98 15.65 1.61
N VAL A 137 15.66 15.79 1.45
CA VAL A 137 14.69 14.69 1.35
C VAL A 137 14.22 14.56 -0.09
N ILE A 138 14.06 13.32 -0.58
CA ILE A 138 13.35 12.99 -1.81
C ILE A 138 12.03 12.35 -1.41
N HIS A 139 10.91 12.73 -2.03
CA HIS A 139 9.58 12.24 -1.66
C HIS A 139 9.39 10.73 -1.95
N ARG A 140 9.86 10.26 -3.11
CA ARG A 140 9.92 8.85 -3.54
C ARG A 140 8.57 8.11 -3.68
N ASP A 141 7.50 8.62 -3.12
CA ASP A 141 6.13 8.06 -3.19
C ASP A 141 5.11 9.13 -3.58
N LEU A 142 5.49 10.03 -4.50
CA LEU A 142 4.56 11.05 -4.96
C LEU A 142 3.52 10.40 -5.88
N LYS A 143 2.25 10.50 -5.47
CA LYS A 143 1.09 9.93 -6.15
C LYS A 143 -0.17 10.75 -5.82
N PRO A 144 -1.27 10.60 -6.57
CA PRO A 144 -2.48 11.39 -6.32
C PRO A 144 -3.02 11.26 -4.89
N SER A 145 -2.99 10.08 -4.27
CA SER A 145 -3.46 9.90 -2.88
C SER A 145 -2.59 10.63 -1.83
N ASN A 146 -1.37 11.04 -2.19
CA ASN A 146 -0.48 11.81 -1.32
C ASN A 146 -0.54 13.32 -1.58
N ILE A 147 -1.57 13.78 -2.31
CA ILE A 147 -1.88 15.18 -2.56
C ILE A 147 -3.31 15.45 -2.09
N LEU A 148 -3.47 16.27 -1.06
CA LEU A 148 -4.80 16.68 -0.56
C LEU A 148 -5.19 18.00 -1.20
N LEU A 149 -6.37 18.04 -1.81
CA LEU A 149 -7.00 19.28 -2.30
C LEU A 149 -7.64 20.00 -1.13
N GLY A 150 -7.18 21.19 -0.81
CA GLY A 150 -7.71 22.06 0.23
C GLY A 150 -8.35 23.33 -0.34
N ALA A 151 -9.10 24.06 0.49
CA ALA A 151 -9.68 25.34 0.09
C ALA A 151 -8.60 26.38 -0.27
N GLU A 152 -7.46 26.32 0.40
CA GLU A 152 -6.31 27.23 0.22
C GLU A 152 -5.17 26.56 -0.57
N GLY A 153 -5.52 25.68 -1.52
CA GLY A 153 -4.57 25.00 -2.40
C GLY A 153 -4.29 23.55 -2.02
N PRO A 154 -3.45 22.88 -2.82
CA PRO A 154 -3.05 21.49 -2.57
C PRO A 154 -2.02 21.39 -1.44
N TRP A 155 -1.99 20.23 -0.78
CA TRP A 155 -1.04 19.90 0.28
C TRP A 155 -0.41 18.55 0.00
N VAL A 156 0.91 18.47 0.06
CA VAL A 156 1.68 17.23 -0.06
C VAL A 156 1.83 16.59 1.30
N ILE A 157 1.49 15.30 1.38
CA ILE A 157 1.58 14.49 2.59
C ILE A 157 2.51 13.30 2.36
N ASP A 158 2.91 12.63 3.45
CA ASP A 158 3.61 11.34 3.44
C ASP A 158 4.87 11.27 2.54
N PHE A 159 5.72 12.30 2.59
CA PHE A 159 6.99 12.25 1.88
C PHE A 159 7.93 11.23 2.53
N GLY A 160 8.12 10.12 1.84
CA GLY A 160 9.18 9.12 1.99
C GLY A 160 9.44 8.50 3.36
N ILE A 161 8.64 8.84 4.40
CA ILE A 161 8.90 8.51 5.81
C ILE A 161 8.66 7.01 6.04
N ALA A 162 9.51 6.14 5.54
CA ALA A 162 9.62 4.71 5.81
C ALA A 162 9.83 3.82 4.57
N ARG A 163 10.04 4.38 3.38
CA ARG A 163 10.43 3.58 2.21
C ARG A 163 11.93 3.39 2.18
N ALA A 164 12.33 2.22 2.61
CA ALA A 164 13.67 1.75 2.36
C ALA A 164 13.91 1.66 0.85
N THR A 165 14.78 2.49 0.35
CA THR A 165 15.36 2.34 -0.98
C THR A 165 16.37 1.20 -0.96
N ASP A 166 15.90 -0.02 -0.88
CA ASP A 166 16.71 -1.13 -1.32
C ASP A 166 16.11 -1.61 -2.65
N ALA A 167 16.76 -1.17 -3.72
CA ALA A 167 16.61 -1.78 -5.05
C ALA A 167 16.75 -3.31 -5.00
N THR A 168 17.30 -3.85 -3.92
CA THR A 168 17.42 -5.27 -3.62
C THR A 168 16.16 -5.91 -3.06
N GLN A 169 15.18 -5.16 -2.56
CA GLN A 169 13.88 -5.74 -2.13
C GLN A 169 12.86 -5.84 -3.28
N LEU A 170 13.03 -5.05 -4.35
CA LEU A 170 12.20 -5.18 -5.55
C LEU A 170 12.33 -6.57 -6.20
N THR A 171 13.44 -7.27 -5.95
CA THR A 171 13.78 -8.57 -6.56
C THR A 171 13.77 -9.75 -5.58
N ARG A 172 13.85 -9.51 -4.26
CA ARG A 172 13.93 -10.60 -3.27
C ARG A 172 12.58 -11.21 -2.89
N SER A 173 11.50 -10.44 -2.94
CA SER A 173 10.14 -10.91 -2.62
C SER A 173 9.22 -11.02 -3.83
N GLY A 174 9.70 -10.81 -5.06
CA GLY A 174 8.91 -10.94 -6.29
C GLY A 174 7.75 -9.95 -6.45
N GLY A 175 7.53 -9.04 -5.50
CA GLY A 175 6.42 -8.11 -5.49
C GLY A 175 6.87 -6.64 -5.62
N LEU A 176 6.26 -5.91 -6.55
CA LEU A 176 6.40 -4.45 -6.67
C LEU A 176 5.57 -3.80 -5.56
N ILE A 177 6.20 -3.47 -4.42
CA ILE A 177 5.50 -2.83 -3.29
C ILE A 177 5.28 -1.34 -3.60
N GLY A 178 4.02 -0.90 -3.69
CA GLY A 178 3.64 0.50 -3.85
C GLY A 178 2.68 0.74 -5.00
N THR A 179 2.65 1.99 -5.50
CA THR A 179 1.84 2.43 -6.64
C THR A 179 2.76 2.64 -7.85
N PRO A 180 3.22 1.55 -8.51
CA PRO A 180 4.33 1.59 -9.45
C PRO A 180 4.04 2.40 -10.71
N GLN A 181 2.76 2.66 -11.03
CA GLN A 181 2.38 3.50 -12.17
C GLN A 181 2.75 4.98 -12.03
N TYR A 182 3.19 5.44 -10.85
CA TYR A 182 3.70 6.80 -10.65
C TYR A 182 5.20 6.86 -10.35
N MET A 183 5.90 5.72 -10.40
CA MET A 183 7.35 5.68 -10.22
C MET A 183 8.09 6.18 -11.45
N SER A 184 9.26 6.75 -11.26
CA SER A 184 10.16 7.10 -12.37
C SER A 184 10.89 5.86 -12.91
N PRO A 185 11.43 5.91 -14.16
CA PRO A 185 12.21 4.80 -14.72
C PRO A 185 13.36 4.34 -13.84
N GLU A 186 14.12 5.29 -13.27
CA GLU A 186 15.23 5.02 -12.37
C GLU A 186 14.80 4.37 -11.05
N GLN A 187 13.58 4.70 -10.55
CA GLN A 187 13.01 4.03 -9.39
C GLN A 187 12.69 2.56 -9.67
N ILE A 188 12.04 2.30 -10.79
CA ILE A 188 11.67 0.94 -11.20
C ILE A 188 12.92 0.12 -11.50
N GLY A 189 13.92 0.74 -12.16
CA GLY A 189 15.19 0.12 -12.48
C GLY A 189 16.16 -0.05 -11.30
N GLY A 190 15.83 0.47 -10.11
CA GLY A 190 16.69 0.39 -8.94
C GLY A 190 17.97 1.21 -9.03
N ALA A 191 18.00 2.25 -9.85
CA ALA A 191 19.13 3.16 -9.99
C ALA A 191 19.17 4.19 -8.85
N GLY A 192 20.26 4.96 -8.77
CA GLY A 192 20.41 6.02 -7.79
C GLY A 192 19.34 7.11 -7.95
N LEU A 193 18.58 7.38 -6.89
CA LEU A 193 17.49 8.35 -6.92
C LEU A 193 18.01 9.77 -6.68
N THR A 194 17.47 10.71 -7.44
CA THR A 194 17.71 12.13 -7.32
C THR A 194 16.40 12.90 -7.14
N PRO A 195 16.41 14.18 -6.79
CA PRO A 195 15.21 15.02 -6.77
C PRO A 195 14.38 14.99 -8.06
N ALA A 196 15.02 14.74 -9.21
CA ALA A 196 14.35 14.62 -10.51
C ALA A 196 13.36 13.43 -10.60
N THR A 197 13.51 12.43 -9.73
CA THR A 197 12.56 11.32 -9.56
C THR A 197 11.16 11.82 -9.26
N ASP A 198 11.03 12.74 -8.30
CA ASP A 198 9.73 13.30 -7.89
C ASP A 198 9.11 14.18 -8.98
N VAL A 199 9.96 14.82 -9.80
CA VAL A 199 9.50 15.65 -10.95
C VAL A 199 8.87 14.78 -12.04
N PHE A 200 9.42 13.58 -12.28
CA PHE A 200 8.81 12.62 -13.20
C PHE A 200 7.43 12.18 -12.69
N SER A 201 7.34 11.80 -11.42
CA SER A 201 6.07 11.43 -10.79
C SER A 201 5.05 12.57 -10.86
N LEU A 202 5.48 13.82 -10.62
CA LEU A 202 4.62 15.00 -10.73
C LEU A 202 4.12 15.21 -12.17
N GLY A 203 4.96 14.94 -13.18
CA GLY A 203 4.55 14.95 -14.60
C GLY A 203 3.43 13.97 -14.89
N LEU A 204 3.52 12.73 -14.38
CA LEU A 204 2.45 11.72 -14.50
C LEU A 204 1.16 12.17 -13.82
N ILE A 205 1.29 12.74 -12.62
CA ILE A 205 0.14 13.26 -11.87
C ILE A 205 -0.52 14.42 -12.60
N ALA A 206 0.26 15.36 -13.14
CA ALA A 206 -0.26 16.49 -13.90
C ALA A 206 -1.06 16.04 -15.15
N ALA A 207 -0.55 15.02 -15.85
CA ALA A 207 -1.24 14.43 -17.00
C ALA A 207 -2.59 13.82 -16.62
N VAL A 208 -2.60 12.99 -15.56
CA VAL A 208 -3.82 12.33 -15.06
C VAL A 208 -4.79 13.37 -14.47
N ALA A 209 -4.30 14.33 -13.71
CA ALA A 209 -5.15 15.37 -13.11
C ALA A 209 -5.87 16.22 -14.16
N ALA A 210 -5.21 16.56 -15.28
CA ALA A 210 -5.79 17.39 -16.33
C ALA A 210 -6.70 16.63 -17.31
N THR A 211 -6.50 15.31 -17.48
CA THR A 211 -7.16 14.57 -18.58
C THR A 211 -7.82 13.25 -18.16
N GLY A 212 -7.56 12.76 -16.96
CA GLY A 212 -7.96 11.42 -16.54
C GLY A 212 -7.18 10.30 -17.23
N ARG A 213 -6.20 10.61 -18.11
CA ARG A 213 -5.45 9.62 -18.89
C ARG A 213 -4.01 9.55 -18.44
N HIS A 214 -3.49 8.34 -18.38
CA HIS A 214 -2.08 8.12 -18.06
C HIS A 214 -1.20 8.24 -19.34
N PRO A 215 -0.03 8.93 -19.33
CA PRO A 215 0.81 9.12 -20.52
C PRO A 215 1.29 7.83 -21.18
N TYR A 216 1.41 6.77 -20.40
CA TYR A 216 1.81 5.45 -20.90
C TYR A 216 0.61 4.56 -21.30
N GLY A 217 -0.60 5.15 -21.42
CA GLY A 217 -1.81 4.49 -21.88
C GLY A 217 -2.54 3.72 -20.79
N ASP A 218 -3.45 2.85 -21.21
CA ASP A 218 -4.28 2.04 -20.30
C ASP A 218 -3.54 0.77 -19.89
N GLY A 219 -3.90 0.24 -18.72
CA GLY A 219 -3.35 -1.01 -18.18
C GLY A 219 -3.26 -1.00 -16.67
N GLY A 220 -3.01 -2.17 -16.09
CA GLY A 220 -2.75 -2.31 -14.66
C GLY A 220 -1.42 -1.67 -14.24
N ALA A 221 -1.23 -1.48 -12.94
CA ALA A 221 -0.08 -0.79 -12.36
C ALA A 221 1.28 -1.36 -12.82
N ILE A 222 1.39 -2.69 -12.93
CA ILE A 222 2.60 -3.38 -13.40
C ILE A 222 2.85 -3.12 -14.88
N THR A 223 1.80 -3.16 -15.72
CA THR A 223 1.90 -2.87 -17.16
C THR A 223 2.40 -1.44 -17.39
N LEU A 224 1.84 -0.47 -16.64
CA LEU A 224 2.28 0.92 -16.71
C LEU A 224 3.73 1.07 -16.23
N ALA A 225 4.10 0.42 -15.13
CA ALA A 225 5.48 0.42 -14.64
C ALA A 225 6.47 -0.16 -15.66
N THR A 226 6.13 -1.25 -16.34
CA THR A 226 6.96 -1.83 -17.40
C THR A 226 7.15 -0.86 -18.56
N ARG A 227 6.09 -0.15 -18.97
CA ARG A 227 6.19 0.88 -20.03
C ARG A 227 6.98 2.08 -19.58
N ILE A 228 6.85 2.51 -18.32
CA ILE A 228 7.65 3.58 -17.72
C ILE A 228 9.13 3.18 -17.68
N ALA A 229 9.46 1.97 -17.24
CA ALA A 229 10.84 1.46 -17.24
C ALA A 229 11.48 1.49 -18.63
N ALA A 230 10.67 1.34 -19.68
CA ALA A 230 11.11 1.39 -21.08
C ALA A 230 11.08 2.80 -21.69
N THR A 231 11.01 3.89 -20.90
CA THR A 231 10.86 5.27 -21.38
C THR A 231 12.00 5.71 -22.33
N GLU A 232 13.21 5.23 -22.09
CA GLU A 232 14.37 5.53 -22.95
C GLU A 232 14.17 4.98 -24.38
N GLN A 233 13.63 3.76 -24.49
CA GLN A 233 13.38 3.08 -25.77
C GLN A 233 12.07 3.55 -26.40
N ARG A 234 11.06 3.85 -25.59
CA ARG A 234 9.73 4.26 -26.05
C ARG A 234 9.15 5.35 -25.16
N ARG A 235 9.24 6.58 -25.65
CA ARG A 235 8.63 7.73 -24.99
C ARG A 235 7.10 7.63 -24.97
N PRO A 236 6.43 8.23 -23.96
CA PRO A 236 4.97 8.30 -23.95
C PRO A 236 4.44 9.13 -25.11
N ASP A 237 3.24 8.79 -25.58
CA ASP A 237 2.53 9.60 -26.58
C ASP A 237 1.80 10.75 -25.88
N LEU A 238 2.27 11.96 -26.12
CA LEU A 238 1.71 13.19 -25.55
C LEU A 238 0.87 14.00 -26.56
N SER A 239 0.63 13.48 -27.77
CA SER A 239 -0.10 14.18 -28.84
C SER A 239 -1.55 14.53 -28.44
N GLY A 240 -2.16 13.71 -27.58
CA GLY A 240 -3.54 13.90 -27.10
C GLY A 240 -3.67 14.79 -25.86
N TYR A 241 -2.60 15.44 -25.40
CA TYR A 241 -2.63 16.33 -24.24
C TYR A 241 -2.79 17.80 -24.67
N PRO A 242 -3.42 18.66 -23.82
CA PRO A 242 -3.60 20.08 -24.12
C PRO A 242 -2.27 20.78 -24.40
N ASP A 243 -2.27 21.74 -25.37
CA ASP A 243 -1.06 22.45 -25.78
C ASP A 243 -0.38 23.21 -24.63
N GLY A 244 -1.14 23.73 -23.67
CA GLY A 244 -0.57 24.40 -22.49
C GLY A 244 0.07 23.43 -21.47
N LEU A 245 -0.20 22.13 -21.56
CA LEU A 245 0.36 21.12 -20.66
C LEU A 245 1.47 20.29 -21.31
N ARG A 246 1.33 19.98 -22.61
CA ARG A 246 2.25 19.09 -23.35
C ARG A 246 3.73 19.45 -23.18
N PRO A 247 4.17 20.72 -23.35
CA PRO A 247 5.59 21.06 -23.18
C PRO A 247 6.13 20.79 -21.78
N LEU A 248 5.28 20.92 -20.75
CA LEU A 248 5.64 20.61 -19.37
C LEU A 248 5.82 19.11 -19.19
N LEU A 249 4.89 18.31 -19.75
CA LEU A 249 4.96 16.84 -19.70
C LEU A 249 6.22 16.32 -20.44
N GLU A 250 6.53 16.85 -21.63
CA GLU A 250 7.72 16.47 -22.39
C GLU A 250 9.00 16.64 -21.58
N ARG A 251 9.08 17.70 -20.79
CA ARG A 251 10.24 17.98 -19.93
C ARG A 251 10.24 17.12 -18.66
N CYS A 252 9.10 17.03 -17.96
CA CYS A 252 9.01 16.24 -16.73
C CYS A 252 9.25 14.74 -16.97
N LEU A 253 8.77 14.21 -18.11
CA LEU A 253 8.86 12.80 -18.48
C LEU A 253 10.10 12.49 -19.33
N ALA A 254 11.12 13.37 -19.34
CA ALA A 254 12.38 13.11 -20.00
C ALA A 254 13.03 11.83 -19.42
N PRO A 255 13.56 10.93 -20.27
CA PRO A 255 14.25 9.71 -19.82
C PRO A 255 15.43 10.04 -18.90
N ASP A 256 16.29 10.96 -19.33
CA ASP A 256 17.41 11.45 -18.54
C ASP A 256 16.92 12.34 -17.38
N PRO A 257 17.14 11.94 -16.12
CA PRO A 257 16.78 12.76 -14.95
C PRO A 257 17.38 14.17 -14.98
N ALA A 258 18.57 14.35 -15.56
CA ALA A 258 19.23 15.66 -15.66
C ALA A 258 18.55 16.62 -16.65
N ALA A 259 17.76 16.10 -17.59
CA ALA A 259 17.01 16.91 -18.56
C ALA A 259 15.66 17.39 -18.01
N ARG A 260 15.23 16.90 -16.84
CA ARG A 260 13.98 17.32 -16.20
C ARG A 260 14.15 18.69 -15.54
N PRO A 261 13.09 19.54 -15.49
CA PRO A 261 13.19 20.86 -14.88
C PRO A 261 13.41 20.74 -13.36
N ALA A 262 14.11 21.73 -12.80
CA ALA A 262 14.13 21.89 -11.35
C ALA A 262 12.70 22.22 -10.84
N PRO A 263 12.32 21.83 -9.61
CA PRO A 263 10.99 22.13 -9.08
C PRO A 263 10.62 23.62 -9.11
N ALA A 264 11.57 24.53 -8.84
CA ALA A 264 11.33 25.97 -8.90
C ALA A 264 10.99 26.43 -10.33
N GLU A 265 11.74 25.95 -11.32
CA GLU A 265 11.48 26.24 -12.73
C GLU A 265 10.11 25.70 -13.17
N LEU A 266 9.78 24.46 -12.76
CA LEU A 266 8.48 23.87 -13.08
C LEU A 266 7.32 24.68 -12.48
N ALA A 267 7.47 25.18 -11.26
CA ALA A 267 6.47 26.02 -10.61
C ALA A 267 6.24 27.33 -11.40
N GLU A 268 7.30 27.97 -11.86
CA GLU A 268 7.22 29.20 -12.70
C GLU A 268 6.54 28.92 -14.03
N LEU A 269 6.91 27.83 -14.71
CA LEU A 269 6.29 27.42 -15.98
C LEU A 269 4.80 27.15 -15.82
N CYS A 270 4.40 26.47 -14.74
CA CYS A 270 3.00 26.21 -14.42
C CYS A 270 2.24 27.50 -14.13
N ALA A 271 2.82 28.45 -13.39
CA ALA A 271 2.20 29.73 -13.09
C ALA A 271 1.96 30.55 -14.38
N GLN A 272 2.95 30.57 -15.30
CA GLN A 272 2.81 31.22 -16.60
C GLN A 272 1.71 30.55 -17.45
N ALA A 273 1.69 29.23 -17.52
CA ALA A 273 0.74 28.48 -18.34
C ALA A 273 -0.69 28.51 -17.78
N SER A 274 -0.86 28.59 -16.45
CA SER A 274 -2.19 28.65 -15.82
C SER A 274 -2.89 30.00 -15.99
N GLY A 275 -2.12 31.08 -16.22
CA GLY A 275 -2.63 32.44 -16.26
C GLY A 275 -3.21 32.94 -14.91
N ARG A 276 -2.93 32.23 -13.81
CA ARG A 276 -3.41 32.56 -12.45
C ARG A 276 -2.25 32.85 -11.51
N PRO A 277 -2.40 33.79 -10.59
CA PRO A 277 -1.42 33.96 -9.51
C PRO A 277 -1.28 32.65 -8.72
N ALA A 278 -0.05 32.26 -8.42
CA ALA A 278 0.27 30.98 -7.78
C ALA A 278 -0.45 30.75 -6.42
N ARG A 279 -0.83 31.83 -5.74
CA ARG A 279 -1.49 31.80 -4.42
C ARG A 279 -2.92 32.32 -4.41
N ASP A 280 -3.52 32.50 -5.57
CA ASP A 280 -4.95 32.81 -5.67
C ASP A 280 -5.78 31.55 -5.86
N PHE A 281 -6.33 31.06 -4.76
CA PHE A 281 -7.18 29.87 -4.72
C PHE A 281 -8.67 30.18 -4.79
N THR A 282 -9.05 31.43 -5.04
CA THR A 282 -10.46 31.80 -5.21
C THR A 282 -11.07 31.07 -6.40
N GLY A 283 -12.02 30.16 -6.14
CA GLY A 283 -12.67 29.36 -7.19
C GLY A 283 -11.71 28.54 -8.04
N TRP A 284 -10.59 28.07 -7.47
CA TRP A 284 -9.60 27.29 -8.23
C TRP A 284 -10.05 25.86 -8.55
N LEU A 285 -11.00 25.31 -7.77
CA LEU A 285 -11.58 23.99 -8.00
C LEU A 285 -13.02 24.11 -8.49
N PRO A 286 -13.51 23.13 -9.27
CA PRO A 286 -14.93 22.99 -9.61
C PRO A 286 -15.79 22.95 -8.34
N GLU A 287 -17.01 23.49 -8.45
CA GLU A 287 -17.94 23.62 -7.33
C GLU A 287 -18.18 22.29 -6.57
N PRO A 288 -18.44 21.14 -7.22
CA PRO A 288 -18.67 19.89 -6.49
C PRO A 288 -17.46 19.47 -5.61
N THR A 289 -16.25 19.64 -6.11
CA THR A 289 -15.01 19.37 -5.37
C THR A 289 -14.84 20.34 -4.20
N ALA A 290 -15.07 21.62 -4.43
CA ALA A 290 -14.99 22.67 -3.40
C ALA A 290 -16.03 22.45 -2.28
N ALA A 291 -17.26 22.06 -2.63
CA ALA A 291 -18.32 21.75 -1.67
C ALA A 291 -17.95 20.54 -0.78
N GLU A 292 -17.35 19.50 -1.36
CA GLU A 292 -16.90 18.34 -0.59
C GLU A 292 -15.77 18.71 0.37
N ILE A 293 -14.79 19.50 -0.06
CA ILE A 293 -13.72 20.01 0.81
C ILE A 293 -14.30 20.83 1.96
N ALA A 294 -15.26 21.72 1.68
CA ALA A 294 -15.94 22.49 2.70
C ALA A 294 -16.73 21.61 3.68
N ARG A 295 -17.32 20.50 3.21
CA ARG A 295 -17.98 19.49 4.05
C ARG A 295 -16.98 18.82 4.99
N ARG A 296 -15.83 18.40 4.47
CA ARG A 296 -14.73 17.78 5.27
C ARG A 296 -14.19 18.76 6.32
N ALA A 297 -14.00 20.01 5.96
CA ALA A 297 -13.55 21.05 6.89
C ALA A 297 -14.55 21.25 8.05
N ARG A 298 -15.84 21.31 7.76
CA ARG A 298 -16.87 21.41 8.81
C ARG A 298 -16.89 20.20 9.73
N ALA A 299 -16.75 19.00 9.19
CA ALA A 299 -16.72 17.77 9.99
C ALA A 299 -15.50 17.72 10.93
N ALA A 300 -14.35 18.17 10.46
CA ALA A 300 -13.13 18.23 11.28
C ALA A 300 -13.20 19.31 12.39
N ALA A 301 -13.94 20.38 12.16
CA ALA A 301 -14.16 21.45 13.13
C ALA A 301 -15.14 21.05 14.25
N THR A 302 -16.05 20.10 13.98
CA THR A 302 -17.02 19.62 14.97
C THR A 302 -16.29 18.78 16.03
N PRO A 303 -16.37 19.12 17.33
CA PRO A 303 -15.82 18.27 18.37
C PRO A 303 -16.46 16.88 18.28
N ALA A 304 -15.66 15.83 18.39
CA ALA A 304 -16.21 14.49 18.57
C ALA A 304 -17.12 14.53 19.82
N PRO A 305 -18.36 14.02 19.77
CA PRO A 305 -19.18 13.92 20.96
C PRO A 305 -18.36 13.13 21.99
N ASP A 306 -18.28 13.68 23.21
CA ASP A 306 -17.69 12.92 24.32
C ASP A 306 -18.35 11.53 24.32
N PRO A 307 -17.56 10.44 24.40
CA PRO A 307 -18.16 9.13 24.53
C PRO A 307 -19.09 9.20 25.73
N MET A 308 -20.37 9.06 25.49
CA MET A 308 -21.33 8.94 26.58
C MET A 308 -20.73 7.93 27.55
N PRO A 309 -20.59 8.27 28.85
CA PRO A 309 -20.18 7.28 29.82
C PRO A 309 -21.07 6.08 29.58
N ALA A 310 -20.45 4.92 29.31
CA ALA A 310 -21.19 3.68 29.15
C ALA A 310 -22.20 3.67 30.29
N SER A 311 -23.48 3.80 29.95
CA SER A 311 -24.55 3.73 30.95
C SER A 311 -24.21 2.53 31.77
N ALA A 312 -23.79 2.76 32.99
CA ALA A 312 -23.59 1.67 33.96
C ALA A 312 -24.86 0.86 33.84
N ALA A 313 -24.75 -0.32 33.24
CA ALA A 313 -25.86 -1.24 33.12
C ALA A 313 -26.43 -1.29 34.53
N TYR A 314 -27.61 -0.74 34.67
CA TYR A 314 -28.34 -0.78 35.96
C TYR A 314 -28.53 -2.26 36.22
N SER A 315 -27.60 -2.87 36.94
CA SER A 315 -27.80 -4.18 37.52
C SER A 315 -28.94 -3.97 38.53
N PRO A 316 -30.11 -4.52 38.27
CA PRO A 316 -31.17 -4.39 39.27
C PRO A 316 -30.61 -4.95 40.57
N THR A 317 -30.47 -4.08 41.54
CA THR A 317 -30.12 -4.49 42.92
C THR A 317 -31.20 -5.47 43.34
N TYR A 318 -30.87 -6.75 43.34
CA TYR A 318 -31.72 -7.78 43.93
C TYR A 318 -31.85 -7.44 45.41
N VAL A 319 -32.98 -6.88 45.81
CA VAL A 319 -33.38 -6.74 47.21
C VAL A 319 -33.94 -8.10 47.63
N PRO A 320 -33.24 -8.89 48.43
CA PRO A 320 -33.81 -10.15 48.92
C PRO A 320 -35.05 -9.84 49.78
N PRO A 321 -36.12 -10.64 49.70
CA PRO A 321 -37.29 -10.47 50.55
C PRO A 321 -36.89 -10.59 52.01
N PRO A 322 -37.56 -9.86 52.94
CA PRO A 322 -37.26 -9.91 54.36
C PRO A 322 -37.43 -11.34 54.92
N ALA A 323 -36.39 -11.81 55.57
CA ALA A 323 -36.42 -13.13 56.25
C ALA A 323 -37.49 -13.15 57.36
N PRO A 324 -38.22 -14.27 57.54
CA PRO A 324 -39.18 -14.41 58.63
C PRO A 324 -38.47 -14.35 60.00
N PRO A 325 -39.15 -13.85 61.08
CA PRO A 325 -38.55 -13.67 62.39
C PRO A 325 -38.18 -15.02 63.01
N SER A 326 -36.89 -15.19 63.25
CA SER A 326 -36.37 -16.36 64.01
C SER A 326 -36.58 -16.17 65.51
N ALA A 327 -37.13 -17.19 66.12
CA ALA A 327 -37.46 -17.23 67.53
C ALA A 327 -36.22 -17.06 68.43
N ALA A 328 -36.42 -16.29 69.47
CA ALA A 328 -35.48 -16.03 70.53
C ALA A 328 -34.96 -17.29 71.17
N GLN A 329 -33.68 -17.49 71.24
CA GLN A 329 -33.03 -18.37 72.21
C GLN A 329 -32.07 -17.57 73.08
N ALA A 330 -32.23 -17.82 74.38
CA ALA A 330 -31.65 -17.13 75.50
C ALA A 330 -30.12 -17.22 75.58
N ALA A 331 -29.51 -16.16 76.07
CA ALA A 331 -28.09 -16.03 76.37
C ALA A 331 -27.70 -16.83 77.63
N PRO A 332 -26.45 -17.26 77.72
CA PRO A 332 -25.80 -17.30 79.03
C PRO A 332 -24.58 -16.38 79.11
N ALA A 333 -24.46 -15.92 80.29
CA ALA A 333 -23.64 -14.95 80.96
C ALA A 333 -22.15 -14.76 80.57
N ALA A 334 -21.77 -13.55 80.82
CA ALA A 334 -20.46 -12.96 80.77
C ALA A 334 -19.39 -13.65 81.63
N ARG A 335 -18.20 -13.77 81.11
CA ARG A 335 -16.95 -13.75 81.88
C ARG A 335 -16.01 -12.67 81.32
N ARG A 336 -15.88 -11.66 82.18
CA ARG A 336 -14.82 -10.63 82.09
C ARG A 336 -13.45 -11.30 82.27
N ARG A 337 -12.47 -10.93 81.45
CA ARG A 337 -11.08 -10.80 81.88
C ARG A 337 -10.42 -9.71 81.06
N THR A 338 -9.86 -8.79 81.76
CA THR A 338 -9.14 -7.58 81.47
C THR A 338 -7.73 -7.81 80.92
N PRO A 339 -7.00 -6.77 80.55
CA PRO A 339 -6.07 -6.73 79.39
C PRO A 339 -4.62 -6.94 79.84
N LEU A 340 -3.79 -7.30 78.88
CA LEU A 340 -2.35 -7.12 79.07
C LEU A 340 -1.78 -6.37 77.89
N VAL A 341 -1.29 -5.21 78.23
CA VAL A 341 -0.41 -4.28 77.50
C VAL A 341 0.98 -4.91 77.55
N LEU A 342 1.74 -4.67 76.50
CA LEU A 342 3.19 -4.67 76.29
C LEU A 342 3.50 -5.28 74.93
N GLY A 343 4.28 -4.73 74.04
CA GLY A 343 5.30 -3.71 74.09
C GLY A 343 5.89 -3.62 72.71
N ALA A 344 6.06 -2.47 72.27
CA ALA A 344 7.20 -1.79 71.70
C ALA A 344 8.27 -2.59 70.95
N ALA A 345 8.54 -2.06 69.75
CA ALA A 345 9.84 -1.64 69.25
C ALA A 345 10.88 -2.72 68.90
N ALA A 346 11.38 -2.59 67.76
CA ALA A 346 12.79 -2.69 67.30
C ALA A 346 12.81 -3.25 65.87
N LEU A 347 13.43 -2.78 64.96
CA LEU A 347 14.60 -1.92 64.57
C LEU A 347 14.80 -2.25 63.11
N ALA A 348 14.77 -1.36 62.23
CA ALA A 348 15.83 -0.62 61.59
C ALA A 348 17.22 -1.26 61.64
N ALA A 349 17.81 -1.22 60.47
CA ALA A 349 19.24 -1.41 60.16
C ALA A 349 19.69 -2.84 59.75
N ILE A 350 19.91 -3.02 58.45
CA ILE A 350 21.22 -3.40 57.93
C ILE A 350 21.38 -2.74 56.57
N VAL A 351 22.05 -1.59 56.60
CA VAL A 351 22.78 -0.99 55.50
C VAL A 351 24.25 -1.30 55.78
N VAL A 352 25.02 -1.46 54.68
CA VAL A 352 26.49 -1.44 54.64
C VAL A 352 27.19 -2.71 55.02
N ALA A 353 27.68 -3.42 54.00
CA ALA A 353 29.08 -3.86 53.88
C ALA A 353 29.35 -4.48 52.50
N GLY A 354 30.31 -3.94 51.79
CA GLY A 354 30.84 -4.58 50.58
C GLY A 354 31.46 -3.61 49.58
N ALA A 355 32.03 -2.54 50.05
CA ALA A 355 33.06 -1.82 49.27
C ALA A 355 34.45 -2.30 49.72
N ALA A 356 35.29 -2.52 48.74
CA ALA A 356 36.74 -2.67 48.82
C ALA A 356 37.26 -4.09 48.50
N TRP A 357 37.77 -4.16 47.30
CA TRP A 357 39.04 -4.77 46.87
C TRP A 357 39.07 -4.68 45.34
N GLY A 358 40.08 -4.11 44.67
CA GLY A 358 41.41 -3.74 45.07
C GLY A 358 41.98 -2.84 43.99
N LEU A 359 42.56 -1.84 44.47
CA LEU A 359 43.63 -1.09 43.84
C LEU A 359 44.89 -1.97 43.84
N ALA A 360 45.54 -2.10 42.72
CA ALA A 360 47.00 -2.10 42.65
C ALA A 360 47.48 -2.39 41.22
N GLY A 361 48.31 -1.53 40.80
CA GLY A 361 49.48 -1.60 40.02
C GLY A 361 49.26 -1.26 38.56
N GLY A 362 49.66 -0.16 38.01
CA GLY A 362 50.98 0.48 38.07
C GLY A 362 51.68 0.19 36.75
N ASP A 363 51.85 1.12 35.93
CA ASP A 363 53.01 1.86 35.50
C ASP A 363 52.91 2.32 34.05
N GLU A 364 52.93 3.62 33.87
CA GLU A 364 53.52 4.27 32.70
C GLU A 364 55.06 4.24 32.85
N PRO A 365 55.92 4.49 31.82
CA PRO A 365 55.93 5.80 31.20
C PRO A 365 56.41 5.90 29.72
N ASP A 366 56.12 7.07 29.17
CA ASP A 366 56.95 7.96 28.33
C ASP A 366 57.66 7.49 27.05
N GLY A 367 57.48 8.37 26.06
CA GLY A 367 58.45 8.58 24.99
C GLY A 367 57.83 9.02 23.67
N LYS A 368 57.52 10.26 23.49
CA LYS A 368 58.20 11.34 22.73
C LYS A 368 58.58 11.05 21.27
N ASP A 369 58.07 11.97 20.45
CA ASP A 369 58.72 12.69 19.35
C ASP A 369 58.90 11.98 17.98
N GLY A 370 58.50 12.71 16.97
CA GLY A 370 59.12 12.60 15.68
C GLY A 370 58.27 12.96 14.48
N ALA A 371 58.29 14.20 14.17
CA ALA A 371 57.92 14.94 12.99
C ALA A 371 58.35 14.38 11.63
N ALA A 372 57.65 14.91 10.63
CA ALA A 372 58.10 15.38 9.32
C ALA A 372 57.96 14.46 8.09
N ALA A 373 57.15 14.94 7.24
CA ALA A 373 57.45 15.34 5.84
C ALA A 373 57.74 14.30 4.78
N GLY A 374 56.96 14.41 3.74
CA GLY A 374 57.62 14.57 2.45
C GLY A 374 57.23 13.61 1.33
N ASN A 375 56.54 14.17 0.39
CA ASN A 375 56.84 14.11 -1.06
C ASN A 375 56.24 13.00 -1.94
N THR A 376 55.31 13.47 -2.77
CA THR A 376 55.37 13.56 -4.25
C THR A 376 55.85 12.34 -5.06
N ALA A 377 55.00 11.94 -5.99
CA ALA A 377 55.19 11.78 -7.44
C ALA A 377 54.15 10.79 -7.98
N ARG A 378 53.15 11.21 -8.77
CA ARG A 378 53.13 11.48 -10.21
C ARG A 378 53.77 10.36 -11.05
N ALA A 379 52.91 9.59 -11.76
CA ALA A 379 53.07 9.19 -13.16
C ALA A 379 51.84 8.43 -13.69
N THR A 380 51.14 9.00 -14.60
CA THR A 380 50.48 8.41 -15.77
C THR A 380 51.54 8.36 -16.92
N PRO A 381 51.33 7.78 -18.11
CA PRO A 381 50.20 7.11 -18.75
C PRO A 381 50.60 5.86 -19.57
N SER A 382 49.65 5.14 -20.17
CA SER A 382 49.68 4.77 -21.62
C SER A 382 48.66 3.66 -21.89
N GLY A 383 47.70 3.93 -22.76
CA GLY A 383 46.96 2.96 -23.52
C GLY A 383 47.75 2.60 -24.82
N PRO A 384 47.13 2.16 -25.90
CA PRO A 384 45.97 1.30 -26.15
C PRO A 384 46.35 0.11 -27.06
N VAL A 385 45.51 -0.92 -27.22
CA VAL A 385 45.47 -1.71 -28.49
C VAL A 385 44.10 -2.38 -28.66
N SER A 386 43.41 -2.03 -29.72
CA SER A 386 42.53 -2.85 -30.54
C SER A 386 43.31 -3.17 -31.81
N PRO A 387 42.98 -4.06 -32.74
CA PRO A 387 41.70 -4.59 -33.20
C PRO A 387 41.72 -6.04 -33.76
N ALA A 388 40.62 -6.43 -34.35
CA ALA A 388 40.38 -7.32 -35.53
C ALA A 388 39.32 -8.38 -35.21
N ALA A 389 38.12 -8.38 -35.72
CA ALA A 389 37.56 -8.53 -37.07
C ALA A 389 37.85 -9.91 -37.70
N ALA A 390 36.77 -10.64 -37.97
CA ALA A 390 36.48 -11.44 -39.17
C ALA A 390 35.18 -12.25 -38.93
N THR A 391 34.11 -11.92 -39.59
CA THR A 391 33.54 -12.38 -40.88
C THR A 391 32.83 -13.74 -40.81
N SER A 392 31.50 -13.66 -40.97
CA SER A 392 30.63 -14.16 -42.07
C SER A 392 30.50 -15.67 -42.24
N ALA A 393 29.25 -16.14 -42.29
CA ALA A 393 28.61 -16.66 -43.50
C ALA A 393 27.20 -17.20 -43.24
N SER A 394 26.29 -16.75 -44.00
CA SER A 394 25.04 -17.16 -44.60
C SER A 394 24.95 -18.63 -44.99
N ALA A 395 23.72 -19.20 -44.94
CA ALA A 395 22.99 -19.91 -45.97
C ALA A 395 21.68 -20.47 -45.39
N SER A 396 20.50 -19.99 -45.77
CA SER A 396 19.62 -20.43 -46.88
C SER A 396 18.76 -21.64 -46.55
N ALA A 397 17.44 -21.36 -46.60
CA ALA A 397 16.33 -22.32 -46.65
C ALA A 397 16.31 -23.11 -47.98
N PRO A 398 15.48 -24.16 -48.10
CA PRO A 398 14.22 -23.92 -48.79
C PRO A 398 12.99 -24.70 -48.33
N ALA A 399 11.88 -24.25 -48.87
CA ALA A 399 10.50 -24.65 -48.73
C ALA A 399 10.14 -26.05 -49.28
N GLY A 400 8.96 -26.57 -48.84
CA GLY A 400 8.30 -27.70 -49.46
C GLY A 400 6.88 -27.91 -48.91
N ASP A 401 5.94 -27.64 -49.80
CA ASP A 401 4.49 -27.81 -49.81
C ASP A 401 3.93 -29.14 -49.35
N GLY A 402 2.66 -29.13 -48.92
CA GLY A 402 1.78 -30.29 -48.98
C GLY A 402 0.59 -30.32 -48.03
N LEU A 403 -0.53 -29.68 -48.40
CA LEU A 403 -1.87 -30.09 -47.98
C LEU A 403 -2.36 -31.20 -48.90
N PRO A 404 -3.26 -32.12 -48.48
CA PRO A 404 -4.70 -31.81 -48.47
C PRO A 404 -5.58 -32.50 -47.40
N THR A 405 -6.66 -31.79 -47.09
CA THR A 405 -8.08 -32.17 -46.88
C THR A 405 -8.43 -33.66 -46.63
N ASP A 406 -9.21 -33.90 -45.57
CA ASP A 406 -10.59 -34.39 -45.63
C ASP A 406 -11.20 -34.56 -44.22
N ALA A 407 -12.36 -33.97 -44.00
CA ALA A 407 -13.36 -34.43 -43.05
C ALA A 407 -14.35 -35.37 -43.78
N PRO A 408 -15.19 -36.19 -43.17
CA PRO A 408 -16.16 -35.85 -42.13
C PRO A 408 -16.60 -37.00 -41.16
N ALA A 409 -17.55 -36.63 -40.31
CA ALA A 409 -18.68 -37.38 -39.79
C ALA A 409 -18.75 -37.74 -38.32
N SER A 410 -19.81 -37.18 -37.78
CA SER A 410 -20.57 -37.45 -36.57
C SER A 410 -20.63 -38.89 -36.08
N ALA A 411 -20.56 -39.07 -34.77
CA ALA A 411 -21.43 -40.00 -34.05
C ALA A 411 -21.53 -39.67 -32.57
N SER A 412 -22.76 -39.40 -32.15
CA SER A 412 -23.19 -39.39 -30.75
C SER A 412 -23.02 -40.76 -30.13
N ALA A 413 -22.47 -40.82 -28.92
CA ALA A 413 -22.76 -41.90 -28.00
C ALA A 413 -22.55 -41.49 -26.56
N SER A 414 -23.64 -41.45 -25.83
CA SER A 414 -23.69 -41.47 -24.37
C SER A 414 -22.98 -42.69 -23.84
N ALA A 415 -22.08 -42.54 -22.89
CA ALA A 415 -21.68 -43.66 -22.04
C ALA A 415 -21.19 -43.16 -20.68
N SER A 416 -21.82 -43.73 -19.70
CA SER A 416 -21.62 -43.68 -18.28
C SER A 416 -20.19 -43.90 -17.82
N SER A 417 -19.86 -43.18 -16.74
CA SER A 417 -18.82 -43.43 -15.75
C SER A 417 -18.19 -44.79 -15.70
N SER A 418 -16.88 -44.82 -15.82
CA SER A 418 -16.02 -45.73 -15.07
C SER A 418 -14.69 -45.00 -14.81
N ALA A 419 -14.40 -44.80 -13.55
CA ALA A 419 -13.14 -44.32 -13.06
C ALA A 419 -12.02 -45.24 -13.52
N SER A 420 -11.13 -44.74 -14.37
CA SER A 420 -9.80 -45.30 -14.58
C SER A 420 -8.82 -44.49 -13.77
N ALA A 421 -8.29 -45.12 -12.74
CA ALA A 421 -7.12 -44.66 -12.04
C ALA A 421 -5.93 -44.65 -13.03
N GLY A 422 -5.63 -43.48 -13.57
CA GLY A 422 -4.45 -43.17 -14.37
C GLY A 422 -3.57 -42.19 -13.59
N GLY A 423 -2.44 -42.64 -13.23
CA GLY A 423 -1.25 -42.13 -12.57
C GLY A 423 -1.11 -40.65 -12.22
N GLY A 424 -0.86 -40.36 -10.96
CA GLY A 424 -0.20 -39.14 -10.54
C GLY A 424 -1.01 -38.19 -9.65
N TYR A 425 -2.34 -38.28 -9.58
CA TYR A 425 -3.17 -37.37 -8.80
C TYR A 425 -4.22 -38.08 -7.98
N THR A 426 -4.38 -37.69 -6.70
CA THR A 426 -5.41 -38.23 -5.79
C THR A 426 -6.37 -37.09 -5.42
N PRO A 427 -7.69 -37.22 -5.62
CA PRO A 427 -8.64 -36.20 -5.28
C PRO A 427 -8.70 -35.98 -3.76
N LEU A 428 -8.57 -34.74 -3.32
CA LEU A 428 -8.79 -34.31 -1.94
C LEU A 428 -10.29 -34.02 -1.71
N PHE A 429 -10.90 -33.35 -2.69
CA PHE A 429 -12.35 -33.16 -2.76
C PHE A 429 -12.75 -32.84 -4.20
N GLU A 430 -14.04 -33.05 -4.52
CA GLU A 430 -14.60 -32.84 -5.86
C GLU A 430 -15.87 -31.98 -5.78
N ASN A 431 -16.06 -31.12 -6.79
CA ASN A 431 -17.26 -30.33 -7.05
C ASN A 431 -17.78 -29.55 -5.82
N LYS A 432 -16.86 -28.95 -5.07
CA LYS A 432 -17.23 -28.05 -3.96
C LYS A 432 -17.72 -26.71 -4.53
N PRO A 433 -18.94 -26.26 -4.15
CA PRO A 433 -19.44 -24.99 -4.62
C PRO A 433 -18.62 -23.83 -4.06
N LEU A 434 -18.26 -22.89 -4.92
CA LEU A 434 -17.54 -21.67 -4.58
C LEU A 434 -18.12 -20.50 -5.38
N THR A 435 -18.38 -19.38 -4.74
CA THR A 435 -18.91 -18.20 -5.41
C THR A 435 -17.87 -17.09 -5.43
N LEU A 436 -17.53 -16.62 -6.62
CA LEU A 436 -16.68 -15.43 -6.81
C LEU A 436 -17.59 -14.22 -6.97
N ARG A 437 -17.66 -13.39 -5.95
CA ARG A 437 -18.50 -12.21 -5.92
C ARG A 437 -17.67 -11.01 -5.48
N ALA A 438 -17.72 -9.92 -6.25
CA ALA A 438 -17.14 -8.66 -5.82
C ALA A 438 -17.95 -8.13 -4.63
N PRO A 439 -17.35 -7.93 -3.45
CA PRO A 439 -18.13 -7.75 -2.20
C PRO A 439 -18.80 -6.38 -2.09
N SER A 440 -18.10 -5.32 -2.43
CA SER A 440 -18.59 -3.92 -2.51
C SER A 440 -17.48 -3.04 -3.07
N PRO A 441 -17.76 -1.82 -3.53
CA PRO A 441 -16.71 -0.90 -3.90
C PRO A 441 -15.68 -0.77 -2.75
N LEU A 442 -14.41 -1.06 -3.03
CA LEU A 442 -13.27 -0.99 -2.10
C LEU A 442 -12.99 -2.24 -1.24
N ALA A 443 -13.66 -3.36 -1.46
CA ALA A 443 -13.31 -4.61 -0.80
C ALA A 443 -12.86 -5.67 -1.80
N TYR A 444 -12.02 -6.59 -1.34
CA TYR A 444 -11.52 -7.73 -2.12
C TYR A 444 -12.18 -9.01 -1.64
N THR A 445 -12.54 -9.89 -2.56
CA THR A 445 -12.80 -11.29 -2.25
C THR A 445 -11.53 -12.06 -2.52
N HIS A 446 -10.92 -12.59 -1.48
CA HIS A 446 -9.78 -13.50 -1.54
C HIS A 446 -10.29 -14.94 -1.58
N VAL A 447 -9.69 -15.76 -2.42
CA VAL A 447 -10.12 -17.15 -2.65
C VAL A 447 -8.94 -18.07 -2.39
N ASP A 448 -9.12 -18.93 -1.40
CA ASP A 448 -8.21 -20.01 -1.05
C ASP A 448 -8.77 -21.29 -1.69
N LEU A 449 -8.03 -21.85 -2.63
CA LEU A 449 -8.44 -23.05 -3.35
C LEU A 449 -8.07 -24.35 -2.62
N ASP A 450 -7.11 -24.29 -1.71
CA ASP A 450 -6.75 -25.44 -0.86
C ASP A 450 -7.80 -25.65 0.25
N LEU A 451 -8.37 -24.55 0.75
CA LEU A 451 -9.50 -24.56 1.65
C LEU A 451 -10.68 -23.90 0.91
N PRO A 452 -11.64 -24.63 0.28
CA PRO A 452 -12.68 -24.06 -0.59
C PRO A 452 -13.47 -22.94 0.11
N LYS A 453 -12.87 -21.76 0.21
CA LYS A 453 -13.35 -20.66 1.04
C LYS A 453 -13.03 -19.31 0.41
N THR A 454 -13.99 -18.42 0.51
CA THR A 454 -13.84 -17.02 0.12
C THR A 454 -13.82 -16.13 1.37
N TYR A 455 -12.92 -15.15 1.37
CA TYR A 455 -12.80 -14.16 2.44
C TYR A 455 -13.07 -12.78 1.84
N ALA A 456 -13.98 -12.02 2.41
CA ALA A 456 -14.21 -10.64 2.03
C ALA A 456 -13.44 -9.73 2.99
N GLU A 457 -12.40 -9.07 2.48
CA GLU A 457 -11.57 -8.16 3.29
C GLU A 457 -11.43 -6.79 2.62
N GLY A 458 -11.30 -5.75 3.45
CA GLY A 458 -11.13 -4.36 3.00
C GLY A 458 -9.71 -3.97 2.57
N GLY A 459 -8.80 -4.92 2.39
CA GLY A 459 -7.39 -4.69 2.05
C GLY A 459 -7.00 -5.28 0.70
N SER A 460 -6.06 -4.63 0.00
CA SER A 460 -5.55 -5.09 -1.30
C SER A 460 -4.46 -6.18 -1.19
N ALA A 461 -3.96 -6.49 -0.01
CA ALA A 461 -2.97 -7.52 0.20
C ALA A 461 -3.70 -8.85 0.45
N ALA A 462 -3.52 -9.82 -0.44
CA ALA A 462 -4.01 -11.16 -0.21
C ALA A 462 -3.20 -11.81 0.93
N PRO A 463 -3.86 -12.48 1.89
CA PRO A 463 -3.18 -13.34 2.86
C PRO A 463 -2.35 -14.43 2.18
N ASP A 464 -1.41 -15.04 2.90
CA ASP A 464 -0.71 -16.23 2.42
C ASP A 464 -1.71 -17.35 2.15
N GLY A 465 -1.51 -18.13 1.09
CA GLY A 465 -2.41 -19.22 0.71
C GLY A 465 -3.61 -18.81 -0.16
N ILE A 466 -3.59 -17.64 -0.76
CA ILE A 466 -4.64 -17.17 -1.67
C ILE A 466 -4.18 -17.31 -3.12
N GLU A 467 -5.00 -17.92 -3.98
CA GLU A 467 -4.72 -18.10 -5.41
C GLU A 467 -5.44 -17.10 -6.30
N LEU A 468 -6.59 -16.58 -5.86
CA LEU A 468 -7.43 -15.67 -6.65
C LEU A 468 -7.88 -14.49 -5.80
N THR A 469 -7.97 -13.32 -6.42
CA THR A 469 -8.63 -12.16 -5.82
C THR A 469 -9.62 -11.55 -6.78
N TYR A 470 -10.80 -11.22 -6.30
CA TYR A 470 -11.84 -10.56 -7.09
C TYR A 470 -12.31 -9.28 -6.40
N ASN A 471 -12.26 -8.18 -7.12
CA ASN A 471 -12.65 -6.88 -6.59
C ASN A 471 -13.37 -6.02 -7.63
N GLU A 472 -14.06 -5.01 -7.12
CA GLU A 472 -14.64 -3.92 -7.89
C GLU A 472 -14.02 -2.61 -7.48
N PHE A 473 -13.54 -1.84 -8.45
CA PHE A 473 -13.02 -0.50 -8.22
C PHE A 473 -13.49 0.45 -9.32
N GLY A 474 -14.18 1.54 -8.93
CA GLY A 474 -14.61 2.57 -9.87
C GLY A 474 -15.56 2.09 -10.98
N GLY A 475 -16.43 1.11 -10.68
CA GLY A 475 -17.35 0.51 -11.66
C GLY A 475 -16.71 -0.49 -12.62
N SER A 476 -15.45 -0.86 -12.39
CA SER A 476 -14.74 -1.91 -13.13
C SER A 476 -14.42 -3.08 -12.22
N SER A 477 -14.79 -4.29 -12.63
CA SER A 477 -14.47 -5.53 -11.93
C SER A 477 -13.10 -6.02 -12.37
N THR A 478 -12.31 -6.53 -11.43
CA THR A 478 -10.97 -7.09 -11.70
C THR A 478 -10.85 -8.44 -11.01
N LEU A 479 -10.50 -9.47 -11.78
CA LEU A 479 -10.11 -10.77 -11.29
C LEU A 479 -8.60 -10.95 -11.49
N SER A 480 -7.89 -11.22 -10.40
CA SER A 480 -6.44 -11.43 -10.42
C SER A 480 -6.11 -12.85 -9.99
N PHE A 481 -5.22 -13.49 -10.74
CA PHE A 481 -4.67 -14.80 -10.44
C PHE A 481 -3.29 -14.62 -9.81
N LEU A 482 -3.11 -15.11 -8.60
CA LEU A 482 -1.85 -15.00 -7.86
C LEU A 482 -0.92 -16.19 -8.14
N THR A 483 -1.48 -17.25 -8.74
CA THR A 483 -0.75 -18.40 -9.30
C THR A 483 -0.99 -18.49 -10.80
N THR A 484 -0.10 -19.18 -11.53
CA THR A 484 -0.30 -19.38 -12.97
C THR A 484 -1.57 -20.19 -13.21
N THR A 485 -2.54 -19.60 -13.89
CA THR A 485 -3.85 -20.20 -14.14
C THR A 485 -4.09 -20.31 -15.64
N GLY A 486 -4.48 -21.46 -16.11
CA GLY A 486 -4.77 -21.72 -17.52
C GLY A 486 -6.20 -22.19 -17.75
N ILE A 487 -6.66 -22.14 -19.01
CA ILE A 487 -7.96 -22.66 -19.42
C ILE A 487 -7.77 -24.07 -19.98
N SER A 488 -8.52 -25.04 -19.41
CA SER A 488 -8.54 -26.44 -19.87
C SER A 488 -9.75 -26.74 -20.75
N GLU A 489 -9.54 -27.56 -21.79
CA GLU A 489 -10.62 -28.07 -22.62
C GLU A 489 -11.34 -29.28 -21.99
N GLY A 490 -10.77 -29.86 -20.92
CA GLY A 490 -11.31 -31.01 -20.22
C GLY A 490 -11.24 -30.89 -18.71
N ALA A 491 -11.82 -31.87 -18.01
CA ALA A 491 -12.02 -31.88 -16.58
C ALA A 491 -11.25 -32.98 -15.84
N THR A 492 -10.22 -33.59 -16.48
CA THR A 492 -9.34 -34.57 -15.81
C THR A 492 -8.14 -33.89 -15.19
N ALA A 493 -7.54 -34.52 -14.18
CA ALA A 493 -6.36 -33.97 -13.50
C ALA A 493 -5.19 -33.77 -14.48
N GLU A 494 -4.95 -34.68 -15.42
CA GLU A 494 -3.87 -34.57 -16.39
C GLU A 494 -4.09 -33.41 -17.38
N GLN A 495 -5.34 -33.24 -17.86
CA GLN A 495 -5.69 -32.12 -18.74
C GLN A 495 -5.56 -30.79 -18.01
N CYS A 496 -5.96 -30.75 -16.74
CA CYS A 496 -5.86 -29.56 -15.89
C CYS A 496 -4.39 -29.19 -15.61
N ALA A 497 -3.55 -30.17 -15.31
CA ALA A 497 -2.11 -29.94 -15.09
C ALA A 497 -1.44 -29.39 -16.36
N ALA A 498 -1.73 -29.99 -17.52
CA ALA A 498 -1.20 -29.51 -18.79
C ALA A 498 -1.67 -28.08 -19.12
N ALA A 499 -2.92 -27.72 -18.79
CA ALA A 499 -3.47 -26.40 -19.06
C ALA A 499 -2.87 -25.32 -18.14
N ALA A 500 -2.59 -25.63 -16.89
CA ALA A 500 -1.96 -24.70 -15.96
C ALA A 500 -0.59 -24.21 -16.47
N ASP A 501 0.15 -25.07 -17.17
CA ASP A 501 1.48 -24.74 -17.69
C ASP A 501 1.48 -24.12 -19.10
N THR A 502 0.52 -24.52 -19.97
CA THR A 502 0.62 -24.23 -21.41
C THR A 502 -0.36 -23.21 -21.94
N ASN A 503 -1.49 -23.00 -21.28
CA ASN A 503 -2.58 -22.12 -21.75
C ASN A 503 -2.90 -21.03 -20.72
N ALA A 504 -1.86 -20.33 -20.25
CA ALA A 504 -1.95 -19.37 -19.17
C ALA A 504 -2.81 -18.14 -19.53
N LEU A 505 -3.73 -17.80 -18.64
CA LEU A 505 -4.47 -16.56 -18.66
C LEU A 505 -3.58 -15.38 -18.25
N PRO A 506 -3.95 -14.14 -18.63
CA PRO A 506 -3.35 -12.95 -18.05
C PRO A 506 -3.47 -12.98 -16.52
N ALA A 507 -2.41 -12.61 -15.80
CA ALA A 507 -2.43 -12.57 -14.34
C ALA A 507 -3.56 -11.69 -13.77
N THR A 508 -4.12 -10.79 -14.59
CA THR A 508 -5.24 -9.94 -14.20
C THR A 508 -6.15 -9.69 -15.40
N ILE A 509 -7.46 -9.90 -15.20
CA ILE A 509 -8.50 -9.61 -16.18
C ILE A 509 -9.35 -8.46 -15.62
N THR A 510 -9.40 -7.33 -16.32
CA THR A 510 -10.11 -6.12 -15.87
C THR A 510 -11.21 -5.74 -16.85
N GLY A 511 -12.37 -5.41 -16.30
CA GLY A 511 -13.53 -4.96 -17.05
C GLY A 511 -14.48 -6.09 -17.45
N LYS A 512 -15.77 -5.75 -17.38
CA LYS A 512 -16.86 -6.70 -17.70
C LYS A 512 -16.70 -7.39 -19.03
N LYS A 513 -16.33 -6.65 -20.08
CA LYS A 513 -16.24 -7.19 -21.45
C LYS A 513 -15.22 -8.30 -21.53
N ASP A 514 -14.05 -8.11 -20.95
CA ASP A 514 -12.96 -9.07 -21.00
C ASP A 514 -13.20 -10.25 -20.06
N LEU A 515 -13.79 -10.00 -18.89
CA LEU A 515 -14.22 -11.05 -17.96
C LEU A 515 -15.25 -11.99 -18.61
N LEU A 516 -16.30 -11.45 -19.24
CA LEU A 516 -17.33 -12.27 -19.90
C LEU A 516 -16.81 -12.94 -21.19
N ALA A 517 -15.85 -12.36 -21.88
CA ALA A 517 -15.26 -12.92 -23.08
C ALA A 517 -14.29 -14.09 -22.77
N LEU A 518 -13.50 -13.98 -21.71
CA LEU A 518 -12.49 -14.97 -21.33
C LEU A 518 -13.04 -16.04 -20.38
N LEU A 519 -14.07 -15.69 -19.60
CA LEU A 519 -14.64 -16.54 -18.55
C LEU A 519 -16.16 -16.72 -18.72
N PRO A 520 -16.64 -17.24 -19.86
CA PRO A 520 -18.05 -17.59 -20.02
C PRO A 520 -18.41 -18.82 -19.16
N GLU A 521 -19.72 -19.08 -19.03
CA GLU A 521 -20.23 -20.31 -18.43
C GLU A 521 -19.67 -21.55 -19.13
N GLY A 522 -19.27 -22.55 -18.35
CA GLY A 522 -18.62 -23.78 -18.83
C GLY A 522 -17.09 -23.69 -18.86
N THR A 523 -16.48 -22.54 -18.67
CA THR A 523 -15.01 -22.41 -18.62
C THR A 523 -14.43 -23.20 -17.45
N VAL A 524 -13.34 -23.93 -17.73
CA VAL A 524 -12.58 -24.71 -16.74
C VAL A 524 -11.23 -24.04 -16.54
N LEU A 525 -11.01 -23.50 -15.35
CA LEU A 525 -9.74 -22.90 -14.92
C LEU A 525 -8.92 -23.91 -14.15
N CYS A 526 -7.62 -23.96 -14.42
CA CYS A 526 -6.67 -24.87 -13.80
C CYS A 526 -5.45 -24.12 -13.29
N THR A 527 -5.05 -24.42 -12.06
CA THR A 527 -3.87 -23.81 -11.43
C THR A 527 -3.20 -24.78 -10.45
N VAL A 528 -1.91 -24.58 -10.21
CA VAL A 528 -1.23 -25.21 -9.09
C VAL A 528 -1.32 -24.23 -7.91
N THR A 529 -1.87 -24.71 -6.79
CA THR A 529 -2.07 -23.88 -5.60
C THR A 529 -0.76 -23.56 -4.88
N THR A 530 -0.82 -22.66 -3.93
CA THR A 530 0.33 -22.30 -3.08
C THR A 530 0.85 -23.47 -2.25
N ASP A 531 -0.02 -24.42 -1.90
CA ASP A 531 0.33 -25.67 -1.21
C ASP A 531 0.83 -26.78 -2.15
N GLY A 532 0.90 -26.49 -3.46
CA GLY A 532 1.39 -27.43 -4.48
C GLY A 532 0.34 -28.45 -4.93
N ASN A 533 -0.92 -28.27 -4.61
CA ASN A 533 -2.03 -29.09 -5.11
C ASN A 533 -2.50 -28.60 -6.48
N LEU A 534 -3.15 -29.45 -7.25
CA LEU A 534 -3.76 -29.07 -8.53
C LEU A 534 -5.22 -28.74 -8.32
N ALA A 535 -5.61 -27.50 -8.60
CA ALA A 535 -6.99 -27.03 -8.49
C ALA A 535 -7.65 -26.84 -9.86
N MET A 536 -8.88 -27.31 -9.99
CA MET A 536 -9.76 -27.10 -11.13
C MET A 536 -11.00 -26.35 -10.66
N LEU A 537 -11.25 -25.19 -11.25
CA LEU A 537 -12.41 -24.37 -10.98
C LEU A 537 -13.27 -24.30 -12.24
N ARG A 538 -14.45 -24.92 -12.23
CA ARG A 538 -15.41 -24.89 -13.33
C ARG A 538 -16.45 -23.82 -13.10
N ILE A 539 -16.63 -22.90 -14.02
CA ILE A 539 -17.69 -21.88 -13.98
C ILE A 539 -19.02 -22.55 -14.40
N THR A 540 -19.98 -22.59 -13.48
CA THR A 540 -21.29 -23.20 -13.70
C THR A 540 -22.38 -22.19 -14.01
N GLU A 541 -22.21 -20.92 -13.58
CA GLU A 541 -23.17 -19.88 -13.82
C GLU A 541 -22.50 -18.51 -13.78
N VAL A 542 -22.93 -17.58 -14.61
CA VAL A 542 -22.48 -16.19 -14.64
C VAL A 542 -23.68 -15.27 -14.53
N GLU A 543 -23.86 -14.65 -13.37
CA GLU A 543 -24.90 -13.65 -13.13
C GLU A 543 -24.34 -12.23 -13.29
N THR A 544 -25.10 -11.33 -13.90
CA THR A 544 -24.72 -9.91 -13.99
C THR A 544 -25.63 -9.09 -13.11
N ARG A 545 -25.08 -8.45 -12.08
CA ARG A 545 -25.84 -7.53 -11.20
C ARG A 545 -26.16 -6.20 -11.87
N VAL A 546 -27.03 -5.40 -11.20
CA VAL A 546 -27.57 -4.12 -11.67
C VAL A 546 -26.48 -3.12 -12.11
N GLU A 547 -25.26 -3.23 -11.59
CA GLU A 547 -24.11 -2.35 -11.92
C GLU A 547 -23.15 -2.95 -12.97
N ASN A 548 -23.62 -3.94 -13.72
CA ASN A 548 -22.82 -4.59 -14.76
C ASN A 548 -21.61 -5.41 -14.29
N ILE A 549 -21.58 -5.89 -13.05
CA ILE A 549 -20.50 -6.70 -12.49
C ILE A 549 -20.87 -8.17 -12.59
N PRO A 550 -20.03 -9.05 -13.20
CA PRO A 550 -20.28 -10.47 -13.22
C PRO A 550 -19.99 -11.09 -11.85
N ASP A 551 -20.94 -11.90 -11.35
CA ASP A 551 -20.70 -12.86 -10.27
C ASP A 551 -20.57 -14.23 -10.89
N TYR A 552 -19.65 -15.06 -10.38
CA TYR A 552 -19.42 -16.41 -10.88
C TYR A 552 -19.80 -17.43 -9.82
N THR A 553 -20.68 -18.36 -10.15
CA THR A 553 -20.85 -19.60 -9.40
C THR A 553 -19.94 -20.65 -10.01
N THR A 554 -19.19 -21.35 -9.19
CA THR A 554 -18.16 -22.28 -9.65
C THR A 554 -18.19 -23.56 -8.83
N GLU A 555 -17.64 -24.64 -9.40
CA GLU A 555 -17.37 -25.90 -8.74
C GLU A 555 -15.86 -26.14 -8.69
N LEU A 556 -15.33 -26.31 -7.49
CA LEU A 556 -13.91 -26.52 -7.24
C LEU A 556 -13.62 -28.01 -6.99
N THR A 557 -12.65 -28.54 -7.71
CA THR A 557 -12.05 -29.87 -7.48
C THR A 557 -10.57 -29.71 -7.21
N LEU A 558 -10.06 -30.37 -6.19
CA LEU A 558 -8.66 -30.30 -5.77
C LEU A 558 -8.05 -31.69 -5.74
N TRP A 559 -6.87 -31.83 -6.36
CA TRP A 559 -6.07 -33.04 -6.36
C TRP A 559 -4.71 -32.81 -5.73
N LYS A 560 -4.25 -33.82 -4.99
CA LYS A 560 -2.89 -33.88 -4.49
C LYS A 560 -2.01 -34.64 -5.48
N PRO A 561 -0.82 -34.15 -5.86
CA PRO A 561 0.18 -34.93 -6.60
C PRO A 561 0.60 -36.17 -5.79
N SER A 562 0.75 -37.34 -6.47
CA SER A 562 1.09 -38.63 -5.87
C SER A 562 2.56 -38.72 -5.51
#